data_be827d336d19cc6303c79a1e1fe3734e
#
_entry.id   be827d336d19cc6303c79a1e1fe3734e
#
_cell.length_a   1.000
_cell.length_b   1.000
_cell.length_c   1.000
_cell.angle_alpha   90.00
_cell.angle_beta   90.00
_cell.angle_gamma   90.00
#
_symmetry.space_group_name_H-M   'P 1'
#
loop_
_entity.id
_entity.type
_entity.pdbx_description
1 polymer ?
#
loop_
_entity_poly.entity_id
_entity_poly.type
_entity_poly.pdbx_seq_one_letter_code
_entity_poly.pdbx_strand_id
1 'polypeptide(L)'
;MKLLYSDILPLGTEEGQNTIIETFFDQFRQADRVEIAVGYVSKASLDELENLAAQYCIKNICLNIGMYYVEGMPENSFHTAIKLNKKWQDAGIGEIRIVKTFKYHGKLYAFYKDGTPFSSIIGSANLGVIKQEAANRRQYEISSITTDPAECEEICAFIEKLKAPNISSNIADTAGMPLIRELNTALSGIELVTQVPDTNVEFYNRCAAYTSFRLPLKVPAYEERHLDDGKHFTKSNVNVCYAAPRNRRKSRDWYETQLTVSKDITRLEGYPQKNVPFFIVTDDGYWFKAHTTSDGNKQFSAVGDELIMGRWLKGRLAAAGLVDPVNDTQDDADRTGMITQEILKEYGCESLYLKKTGQTALDENGVPLDVWMLSFKPDAE
;
A
#
# COMPACT_ATOMS: atom_id res chain seq x y z
N MET A 1 8.97 -4.27 37.78
CA MET A 1 8.12 -3.83 36.65
C MET A 1 7.21 -2.68 37.07
N LYS A 2 6.95 -1.68 36.17
CA LYS A 2 6.01 -0.56 36.34
C LYS A 2 4.96 -0.61 35.21
N LEU A 3 3.67 -0.46 35.55
CA LEU A 3 2.59 -0.48 34.57
C LEU A 3 2.59 0.79 33.70
N LEU A 4 2.19 0.60 32.44
CA LEU A 4 2.05 1.64 31.42
C LEU A 4 0.65 1.55 30.82
N TYR A 5 0.05 2.69 30.50
CA TYR A 5 -1.35 2.82 30.07
C TYR A 5 -1.47 3.52 28.72
N SER A 6 -2.57 3.32 28.03
CA SER A 6 -2.84 4.00 26.74
C SER A 6 -3.32 5.45 26.86
N ASP A 7 -3.75 5.90 28.02
CA ASP A 7 -4.30 7.25 28.23
C ASP A 7 -5.44 7.61 27.24
N ILE A 8 -6.51 6.84 27.26
CA ILE A 8 -7.67 7.04 26.38
C ILE A 8 -8.91 7.25 27.24
N LEU A 9 -9.56 8.41 27.09
CA LEU A 9 -10.79 8.71 27.83
C LEU A 9 -11.90 7.68 27.53
N PRO A 10 -12.68 7.25 28.56
CA PRO A 10 -12.72 7.81 29.92
C PRO A 10 -11.67 7.24 30.89
N LEU A 11 -10.78 6.36 30.44
CA LEU A 11 -9.71 5.76 31.26
C LEU A 11 -8.40 6.52 31.03
N GLY A 12 -8.36 7.81 31.36
CA GLY A 12 -7.14 8.60 31.34
C GLY A 12 -6.16 8.16 32.43
N THR A 13 -4.88 8.55 32.27
CA THR A 13 -3.84 8.32 33.28
C THR A 13 -4.01 9.24 34.49
N GLU A 14 -3.71 8.71 35.69
CA GLU A 14 -3.69 9.43 36.93
C GLU A 14 -2.28 9.98 37.24
N GLU A 15 -2.17 10.87 38.23
CA GLU A 15 -0.89 11.42 38.67
C GLU A 15 0.07 10.30 39.09
N GLY A 16 1.27 10.29 38.52
CA GLY A 16 2.31 9.28 38.76
C GLY A 16 2.20 8.02 37.90
N GLN A 17 1.18 7.89 37.07
CA GLN A 17 1.10 6.86 36.04
C GLN A 17 1.84 7.30 34.75
N ASN A 18 2.38 6.35 34.01
CA ASN A 18 3.10 6.61 32.77
C ASN A 18 2.30 6.06 31.58
N THR A 19 2.37 6.74 30.45
CA THR A 19 1.81 6.26 29.19
C THR A 19 2.79 5.32 28.47
N ILE A 20 2.24 4.41 27.65
CA ILE A 20 3.06 3.51 26.84
C ILE A 20 3.86 4.33 25.82
N ILE A 21 3.22 5.29 25.16
CA ILE A 21 3.82 6.06 24.06
C ILE A 21 4.97 6.95 24.55
N GLU A 22 4.76 7.73 25.63
CA GLU A 22 5.82 8.58 26.18
C GLU A 22 7.00 7.75 26.68
N THR A 23 6.70 6.65 27.40
CA THR A 23 7.74 5.74 27.88
C THR A 23 8.52 5.12 26.73
N PHE A 24 7.85 4.66 25.68
CA PHE A 24 8.51 4.13 24.49
C PHE A 24 9.47 5.16 23.87
N PHE A 25 9.00 6.39 23.65
CA PHE A 25 9.85 7.45 23.08
C PHE A 25 11.04 7.81 23.97
N ASP A 26 10.84 7.83 25.29
CA ASP A 26 11.92 8.13 26.24
C ASP A 26 13.01 7.04 26.25
N GLN A 27 12.61 5.76 26.15
CA GLN A 27 13.57 4.66 26.05
C GLN A 27 14.25 4.67 24.66
N PHE A 28 13.48 4.86 23.60
CA PHE A 28 13.99 4.87 22.22
C PHE A 28 15.04 5.99 22.02
N ARG A 29 14.79 7.16 22.57
CA ARG A 29 15.71 8.32 22.53
C ARG A 29 17.08 8.03 23.17
N GLN A 30 17.14 7.17 24.18
CA GLN A 30 18.36 6.83 24.90
C GLN A 30 19.12 5.66 24.25
N ALA A 31 18.42 4.84 23.47
CA ALA A 31 18.97 3.63 22.89
C ALA A 31 19.90 3.91 21.70
N ASP A 32 20.85 3.02 21.50
CA ASP A 32 21.61 2.91 20.24
C ASP A 32 21.33 1.60 19.48
N ARG A 33 20.67 0.63 20.16
CA ARG A 33 20.13 -0.59 19.56
C ARG A 33 18.73 -0.86 20.09
N VAL A 34 17.82 -1.30 19.22
CA VAL A 34 16.43 -1.63 19.58
C VAL A 34 16.03 -2.98 18.96
N GLU A 35 15.49 -3.86 19.80
CA GLU A 35 14.97 -5.16 19.41
C GLU A 35 13.47 -5.21 19.66
N ILE A 36 12.68 -5.50 18.64
CA ILE A 36 11.23 -5.49 18.71
C ILE A 36 10.70 -6.86 18.28
N ALA A 37 9.75 -7.40 19.04
CA ALA A 37 9.00 -8.59 18.66
C ALA A 37 7.51 -8.33 18.93
N VAL A 38 6.69 -8.26 17.85
CA VAL A 38 5.26 -7.94 17.91
C VAL A 38 4.44 -8.87 17.03
N GLY A 39 3.12 -8.96 17.26
CA GLY A 39 2.24 -9.75 16.43
C GLY A 39 1.96 -9.07 15.08
N TYR A 40 1.67 -7.77 15.11
CA TYR A 40 1.20 -7.00 13.96
C TYR A 40 1.90 -5.64 13.85
N VAL A 41 1.96 -5.16 12.63
CA VAL A 41 2.40 -3.82 12.26
C VAL A 41 1.43 -3.22 11.23
N SER A 42 1.48 -1.90 11.05
CA SER A 42 0.78 -1.20 9.97
C SER A 42 1.77 -0.35 9.18
N LYS A 43 1.41 0.06 7.96
CA LYS A 43 2.20 1.04 7.19
C LYS A 43 2.57 2.24 8.07
N ALA A 44 1.58 2.86 8.72
CA ALA A 44 1.80 4.04 9.54
C ALA A 44 2.77 3.80 10.72
N SER A 45 2.74 2.62 11.36
CA SER A 45 3.67 2.30 12.44
C SER A 45 5.08 2.00 11.95
N LEU A 46 5.23 1.44 10.75
CA LEU A 46 6.53 1.22 10.11
C LEU A 46 7.18 2.54 9.69
N ASP A 47 6.41 3.44 9.08
CA ASP A 47 6.86 4.78 8.71
C ASP A 47 7.31 5.57 9.96
N GLU A 48 6.55 5.50 11.07
CA GLU A 48 6.93 6.15 12.31
C GLU A 48 8.17 5.55 12.95
N LEU A 49 8.32 4.21 12.94
CA LEU A 49 9.52 3.54 13.44
C LEU A 49 10.77 3.97 12.66
N GLU A 50 10.67 4.11 11.35
CA GLU A 50 11.75 4.62 10.52
C GLU A 50 12.11 6.07 10.86
N ASN A 51 11.11 6.93 11.02
CA ASN A 51 11.33 8.32 11.42
C ASN A 51 12.09 8.40 12.75
N LEU A 52 11.69 7.59 13.73
CA LEU A 52 12.36 7.53 15.02
C LEU A 52 13.79 6.98 14.91
N ALA A 53 14.00 5.90 14.13
CA ALA A 53 15.33 5.32 13.93
C ALA A 53 16.29 6.33 13.29
N ALA A 54 15.82 7.08 12.29
CA ALA A 54 16.59 8.13 11.64
C ALA A 54 16.84 9.32 12.58
N GLN A 55 15.80 9.81 13.27
CA GLN A 55 15.87 10.96 14.18
C GLN A 55 16.85 10.76 15.32
N TYR A 56 16.86 9.56 15.92
CA TYR A 56 17.71 9.24 17.07
C TYR A 56 18.99 8.48 16.71
N CYS A 57 19.27 8.36 15.40
CA CYS A 57 20.50 7.74 14.89
C CYS A 57 20.74 6.33 15.46
N ILE A 58 19.70 5.49 15.46
CA ILE A 58 19.79 4.10 15.93
C ILE A 58 20.81 3.35 15.07
N LYS A 59 21.76 2.69 15.73
CA LYS A 59 22.86 1.97 15.06
C LYS A 59 22.52 0.52 14.74
N ASN A 60 21.56 -0.05 15.48
CA ASN A 60 21.12 -1.42 15.22
C ASN A 60 19.63 -1.56 15.58
N ILE A 61 18.84 -2.13 14.65
CA ILE A 61 17.42 -2.36 14.85
C ILE A 61 16.99 -3.69 14.25
N CYS A 62 16.22 -4.48 14.98
CA CYS A 62 15.59 -5.68 14.46
C CYS A 62 14.12 -5.71 14.85
N LEU A 63 13.25 -5.91 13.84
CA LEU A 63 11.82 -6.05 14.02
C LEU A 63 11.38 -7.47 13.64
N ASN A 64 10.90 -8.24 14.62
CA ASN A 64 10.31 -9.55 14.41
C ASN A 64 8.78 -9.45 14.40
N ILE A 65 8.12 -9.92 13.34
CA ILE A 65 6.67 -9.85 13.17
C ILE A 65 6.09 -11.27 13.18
N GLY A 66 5.08 -11.51 14.01
CA GLY A 66 4.72 -12.87 14.44
C GLY A 66 3.49 -13.51 13.82
N MET A 67 2.52 -12.73 13.32
CA MET A 67 1.21 -13.28 12.96
C MET A 67 1.00 -13.48 11.46
N TYR A 68 1.65 -12.68 10.64
CA TYR A 68 1.30 -12.53 9.23
C TYR A 68 1.62 -13.72 8.33
N TYR A 69 2.60 -14.57 8.68
CA TYR A 69 2.90 -15.73 7.87
C TYR A 69 1.72 -16.71 7.76
N VAL A 70 0.89 -16.74 8.81
CA VAL A 70 -0.29 -17.64 8.88
C VAL A 70 -1.58 -16.92 8.49
N GLU A 71 -1.72 -15.65 8.89
CA GLU A 71 -2.99 -14.90 8.73
C GLU A 71 -3.04 -14.05 7.47
N GLY A 72 -1.89 -13.81 6.84
CA GLY A 72 -1.74 -12.87 5.74
C GLY A 72 -1.36 -11.47 6.22
N MET A 73 -0.52 -10.79 5.43
CA MET A 73 -0.09 -9.42 5.69
C MET A 73 -0.81 -8.44 4.76
N PRO A 74 -1.33 -7.30 5.27
CA PRO A 74 -1.84 -6.25 4.41
C PRO A 74 -0.77 -5.82 3.38
N GLU A 75 -1.16 -5.73 2.12
CA GLU A 75 -0.25 -5.49 0.99
C GLU A 75 0.57 -4.19 1.17
N ASN A 76 -0.07 -3.11 1.65
CA ASN A 76 0.61 -1.85 1.95
C ASN A 76 1.66 -1.97 3.08
N SER A 77 1.36 -2.75 4.11
CA SER A 77 2.30 -2.99 5.21
C SER A 77 3.47 -3.86 4.76
N PHE A 78 3.23 -4.84 3.88
CA PHE A 78 4.26 -5.69 3.30
C PHE A 78 5.24 -4.88 2.45
N HIS A 79 4.75 -4.10 1.47
CA HIS A 79 5.62 -3.29 0.62
C HIS A 79 6.40 -2.24 1.41
N THR A 80 5.76 -1.63 2.42
CA THR A 80 6.47 -0.69 3.32
C THR A 80 7.56 -1.41 4.11
N ALA A 81 7.27 -2.60 4.65
CA ALA A 81 8.26 -3.39 5.40
C ALA A 81 9.43 -3.85 4.50
N ILE A 82 9.17 -4.26 3.25
CA ILE A 82 10.23 -4.61 2.27
C ILE A 82 11.13 -3.41 2.00
N LYS A 83 10.56 -2.22 1.71
CA LYS A 83 11.34 -1.00 1.46
C LYS A 83 12.20 -0.63 2.68
N LEU A 84 11.60 -0.69 3.86
CA LEU A 84 12.29 -0.38 5.11
C LEU A 84 13.40 -1.39 5.42
N ASN A 85 13.13 -2.68 5.27
CA ASN A 85 14.12 -3.74 5.44
C ASN A 85 15.34 -3.54 4.51
N LYS A 86 15.08 -3.25 3.23
CA LYS A 86 16.16 -2.96 2.28
C LYS A 86 16.98 -1.74 2.71
N LYS A 87 16.33 -0.64 3.10
CA LYS A 87 16.98 0.57 3.58
C LYS A 87 17.89 0.30 4.78
N TRP A 88 17.41 -0.47 5.77
CA TRP A 88 18.18 -0.83 6.94
C TRP A 88 19.35 -1.76 6.63
N GLN A 89 19.17 -2.72 5.74
CA GLN A 89 20.25 -3.61 5.28
C GLN A 89 21.32 -2.84 4.49
N ASP A 90 20.90 -1.96 3.56
CA ASP A 90 21.83 -1.14 2.76
C ASP A 90 22.66 -0.18 3.66
N ALA A 91 22.05 0.32 4.75
CA ALA A 91 22.74 1.13 5.74
C ALA A 91 23.53 0.32 6.79
N GLY A 92 23.39 -1.00 6.81
CA GLY A 92 24.04 -1.87 7.78
C GLY A 92 23.53 -1.72 9.23
N ILE A 93 22.30 -1.20 9.41
CA ILE A 93 21.75 -0.94 10.74
C ILE A 93 20.72 -1.97 11.20
N GLY A 94 20.18 -2.83 10.31
CA GLY A 94 19.19 -3.80 10.79
C GLY A 94 18.40 -4.56 9.73
N GLU A 95 17.36 -5.24 10.21
CA GLU A 95 16.48 -6.06 9.37
C GLU A 95 15.07 -6.21 9.94
N ILE A 96 14.13 -6.61 9.09
CA ILE A 96 12.79 -7.06 9.46
C ILE A 96 12.68 -8.56 9.22
N ARG A 97 12.15 -9.29 10.19
CA ARG A 97 12.01 -10.74 10.17
C ARG A 97 10.56 -11.17 10.35
N ILE A 98 10.17 -12.26 9.70
CA ILE A 98 8.84 -12.89 9.82
C ILE A 98 8.99 -14.22 10.55
N VAL A 99 8.25 -14.41 11.64
CA VAL A 99 8.12 -15.70 12.33
C VAL A 99 7.23 -16.64 11.49
N LYS A 100 7.74 -17.83 11.15
CA LYS A 100 7.08 -18.74 10.21
C LYS A 100 6.49 -20.00 10.84
N THR A 101 7.06 -20.45 11.94
CA THR A 101 6.80 -21.79 12.50
C THR A 101 5.55 -21.86 13.37
N PHE A 102 5.14 -20.72 13.92
CA PHE A 102 3.97 -20.60 14.81
C PHE A 102 3.43 -19.17 14.79
N LYS A 103 2.21 -18.99 15.29
CA LYS A 103 1.62 -17.66 15.51
C LYS A 103 2.24 -17.02 16.75
N TYR A 104 3.14 -16.06 16.57
CA TYR A 104 3.70 -15.29 17.66
C TYR A 104 2.87 -14.03 17.91
N HIS A 105 2.22 -13.92 19.05
CA HIS A 105 1.37 -12.80 19.43
C HIS A 105 1.90 -11.99 20.63
N GLY A 106 3.10 -12.27 21.10
CA GLY A 106 3.80 -11.49 22.14
C GLY A 106 4.11 -10.06 21.67
N LYS A 107 4.31 -9.14 22.61
CA LYS A 107 4.74 -7.78 22.32
C LYS A 107 5.86 -7.45 23.30
N LEU A 108 7.06 -7.43 22.77
CA LEU A 108 8.31 -7.20 23.51
C LEU A 108 9.11 -6.11 22.80
N TYR A 109 9.65 -5.21 23.59
CA TYR A 109 10.55 -4.15 23.13
C TYR A 109 11.74 -4.13 24.07
N ALA A 110 12.96 -4.25 23.55
CA ALA A 110 14.19 -4.21 24.32
C ALA A 110 15.09 -3.07 23.81
N PHE A 111 15.57 -2.26 24.73
CA PHE A 111 16.36 -1.07 24.45
C PHE A 111 17.76 -1.25 25.03
N TYR A 112 18.76 -1.00 24.20
CA TYR A 112 20.16 -1.19 24.53
C TYR A 112 20.93 0.12 24.45
N LYS A 113 21.94 0.23 25.28
CA LYS A 113 22.95 1.29 25.25
C LYS A 113 24.32 0.68 25.42
N ASP A 114 25.24 1.00 24.51
CA ASP A 114 26.62 0.49 24.53
C ASP A 114 26.70 -1.05 24.69
N GLY A 115 25.79 -1.75 23.98
CA GLY A 115 25.73 -3.23 23.98
C GLY A 115 25.00 -3.86 25.17
N THR A 116 24.56 -3.08 26.16
CA THR A 116 23.86 -3.59 27.35
C THR A 116 22.38 -3.22 27.32
N PRO A 117 21.46 -4.18 27.54
CA PRO A 117 20.05 -3.87 27.67
C PRO A 117 19.80 -3.09 28.97
N PHE A 118 19.19 -1.90 28.86
CA PHE A 118 18.94 -1.05 30.01
C PHE A 118 17.45 -0.97 30.40
N SER A 119 16.56 -1.30 29.47
CA SER A 119 15.14 -1.40 29.75
C SER A 119 14.42 -2.29 28.74
N SER A 120 13.28 -2.84 29.16
CA SER A 120 12.40 -3.63 28.29
C SER A 120 10.94 -3.36 28.60
N ILE A 121 10.11 -3.39 27.56
CA ILE A 121 8.65 -3.27 27.66
C ILE A 121 8.02 -4.59 27.24
N ILE A 122 7.05 -5.07 28.02
CA ILE A 122 6.21 -6.23 27.72
C ILE A 122 4.75 -5.89 27.95
N GLY A 123 3.85 -6.34 27.06
CA GLY A 123 2.42 -6.08 27.25
C GLY A 123 1.54 -6.48 26.08
N SER A 124 0.43 -5.77 25.92
CA SER A 124 -0.54 -6.02 24.85
C SER A 124 -0.30 -5.16 23.60
N ALA A 125 0.42 -4.05 23.71
CA ALA A 125 0.58 -3.05 22.66
C ALA A 125 1.45 -3.51 21.48
N ASN A 126 0.86 -3.66 20.31
CA ASN A 126 1.59 -3.80 19.04
C ASN A 126 2.29 -2.50 18.65
N LEU A 127 3.11 -2.53 17.58
CA LEU A 127 3.86 -1.36 17.12
C LEU A 127 2.99 -0.14 16.79
N GLY A 128 1.71 -0.33 16.46
CA GLY A 128 0.75 0.76 16.24
C GLY A 128 0.63 1.76 17.39
N VAL A 129 1.03 1.38 18.60
CA VAL A 129 1.00 2.27 19.78
C VAL A 129 1.90 3.51 19.64
N ILE A 130 2.95 3.46 18.82
CA ILE A 130 3.85 4.59 18.59
C ILE A 130 3.25 5.66 17.67
N LYS A 131 2.15 5.34 16.97
CA LYS A 131 1.45 6.26 16.07
C LYS A 131 0.09 6.63 16.65
N GLN A 132 -0.11 7.91 16.93
CA GLN A 132 -1.42 8.38 17.40
C GLN A 132 -2.45 8.29 16.28
N GLU A 133 -3.51 7.53 16.53
CA GLU A 133 -4.69 7.44 15.66
C GLU A 133 -5.83 8.33 16.17
N ALA A 134 -6.87 8.52 15.35
CA ALA A 134 -8.06 9.23 15.76
C ALA A 134 -8.71 8.58 16.99
N ALA A 135 -9.11 9.39 17.98
CA ALA A 135 -9.51 8.96 19.31
C ALA A 135 -10.61 7.87 19.34
N ASN A 136 -11.52 7.85 18.36
CA ASN A 136 -12.68 6.96 18.29
C ASN A 136 -12.38 5.52 17.82
N ARG A 137 -11.13 5.18 17.47
CA ARG A 137 -10.71 3.85 16.99
C ARG A 137 -9.53 3.27 17.72
N ARG A 138 -9.07 3.89 18.80
CA ARG A 138 -7.93 3.41 19.55
C ARG A 138 -8.28 2.17 20.38
N GLN A 139 -7.38 1.19 20.36
CA GLN A 139 -7.40 0.09 21.32
C GLN A 139 -6.76 0.56 22.64
N TYR A 140 -7.40 0.22 23.77
CA TYR A 140 -6.81 0.44 25.07
C TYR A 140 -5.81 -0.69 25.36
N GLU A 141 -4.55 -0.34 25.51
CA GLU A 141 -3.46 -1.28 25.73
C GLU A 141 -2.91 -1.09 27.16
N ILE A 142 -2.42 -2.18 27.74
CA ILE A 142 -1.69 -2.17 29.00
C ILE A 142 -0.36 -2.88 28.77
N SER A 143 0.70 -2.23 29.20
CA SER A 143 2.05 -2.79 29.14
C SER A 143 2.76 -2.59 30.47
N SER A 144 3.95 -3.12 30.61
CA SER A 144 4.83 -2.82 31.74
C SER A 144 6.26 -2.64 31.28
N ILE A 145 6.98 -1.75 31.96
CA ILE A 145 8.41 -1.56 31.76
C ILE A 145 9.19 -2.14 32.91
N THR A 146 10.33 -2.74 32.62
CA THR A 146 11.35 -3.13 33.57
C THR A 146 12.70 -2.50 33.24
N THR A 147 13.45 -2.18 34.27
CA THR A 147 14.88 -1.80 34.23
C THR A 147 15.73 -2.75 35.05
N ASP A 148 15.15 -3.84 35.55
CA ASP A 148 15.89 -4.90 36.23
C ASP A 148 16.77 -5.64 35.22
N PRO A 149 18.08 -5.73 35.44
CA PRO A 149 18.99 -6.34 34.45
C PRO A 149 18.66 -7.79 34.11
N ALA A 150 18.26 -8.60 35.11
CA ALA A 150 17.97 -10.01 34.89
C ALA A 150 16.68 -10.19 34.08
N GLU A 151 15.63 -9.40 34.32
CA GLU A 151 14.40 -9.40 33.55
C GLU A 151 14.65 -8.89 32.12
N CYS A 152 15.47 -7.85 31.94
CA CYS A 152 15.87 -7.36 30.63
C CYS A 152 16.64 -8.42 29.83
N GLU A 153 17.62 -9.08 30.43
CA GLU A 153 18.38 -10.15 29.79
C GLU A 153 17.49 -11.34 29.38
N GLU A 154 16.51 -11.72 30.21
CA GLU A 154 15.56 -12.79 29.89
C GLU A 154 14.72 -12.44 28.67
N ILE A 155 14.18 -11.21 28.61
CA ILE A 155 13.40 -10.71 27.46
C ILE A 155 14.26 -10.68 26.20
N CYS A 156 15.47 -10.15 26.29
CA CYS A 156 16.43 -10.10 25.18
C CYS A 156 16.79 -11.49 24.67
N ALA A 157 17.09 -12.42 25.56
CA ALA A 157 17.39 -13.81 25.21
C ALA A 157 16.20 -14.50 24.51
N PHE A 158 14.98 -14.15 24.87
CA PHE A 158 13.79 -14.66 24.19
C PHE A 158 13.66 -14.08 22.78
N ILE A 159 13.85 -12.76 22.60
CA ILE A 159 13.83 -12.12 21.28
C ILE A 159 14.91 -12.73 20.37
N GLU A 160 16.11 -12.99 20.90
CA GLU A 160 17.19 -13.65 20.14
C GLU A 160 16.79 -15.07 19.67
N LYS A 161 16.07 -15.83 20.49
CA LYS A 161 15.55 -17.14 20.08
C LYS A 161 14.58 -17.05 18.90
N LEU A 162 13.77 -15.97 18.82
CA LEU A 162 12.86 -15.76 17.68
C LEU A 162 13.62 -15.56 16.37
N LYS A 163 14.86 -15.07 16.39
CA LYS A 163 15.69 -14.85 15.20
C LYS A 163 16.33 -16.13 14.65
N ALA A 164 16.22 -17.25 15.34
CA ALA A 164 16.79 -18.51 14.86
C ALA A 164 16.25 -18.88 13.47
N PRO A 165 17.11 -19.36 12.53
CA PRO A 165 16.72 -19.60 11.13
C PRO A 165 15.56 -20.60 10.94
N ASN A 166 15.38 -21.51 11.88
CA ASN A 166 14.26 -22.45 11.93
C ASN A 166 12.95 -21.82 12.48
N ILE A 167 12.98 -20.60 13.01
CA ILE A 167 11.83 -19.89 13.59
C ILE A 167 11.40 -18.75 12.68
N SER A 168 12.31 -17.88 12.29
CA SER A 168 12.03 -16.73 11.44
C SER A 168 13.03 -16.57 10.31
N SER A 169 12.66 -15.82 9.28
CA SER A 169 13.54 -15.41 8.18
C SER A 169 13.40 -13.93 7.91
N ASN A 170 14.39 -13.35 7.24
CA ASN A 170 14.27 -12.01 6.72
C ASN A 170 13.01 -11.90 5.84
N ILE A 171 12.30 -10.79 5.92
CA ILE A 171 11.04 -10.60 5.17
C ILE A 171 11.25 -10.70 3.66
N ALA A 172 12.40 -10.23 3.14
CA ALA A 172 12.74 -10.34 1.72
C ALA A 172 12.95 -11.79 1.24
N ASP A 173 13.31 -12.70 2.15
CA ASP A 173 13.53 -14.11 1.86
C ASP A 173 12.31 -14.99 2.23
N THR A 174 11.19 -14.37 2.63
CA THR A 174 10.01 -15.08 3.10
C THR A 174 9.07 -15.38 1.94
N ALA A 175 9.17 -16.57 1.36
CA ALA A 175 8.24 -17.04 0.34
C ALA A 175 6.94 -17.58 0.94
N GLY A 176 5.83 -17.46 0.19
CA GLY A 176 4.56 -18.11 0.52
C GLY A 176 3.72 -17.44 1.61
N MET A 177 4.09 -16.23 2.05
CA MET A 177 3.24 -15.45 2.97
C MET A 177 2.03 -14.91 2.20
N PRO A 178 0.79 -15.15 2.65
CA PRO A 178 -0.40 -14.61 2.02
C PRO A 178 -0.42 -13.07 2.13
N LEU A 179 -0.75 -12.38 1.03
CA LEU A 179 -0.98 -10.94 1.05
C LEU A 179 -2.48 -10.65 1.03
N ILE A 180 -2.91 -9.73 1.88
CA ILE A 180 -4.29 -9.23 1.94
C ILE A 180 -4.35 -7.92 1.19
N ARG A 181 -5.10 -7.91 0.09
CA ARG A 181 -5.27 -6.71 -0.74
C ARG A 181 -6.11 -5.67 -0.02
N GLU A 182 -5.61 -4.44 -0.01
CA GLU A 182 -6.31 -3.29 0.54
C GLU A 182 -7.41 -2.80 -0.42
N LEU A 183 -8.50 -2.30 0.15
CA LEU A 183 -9.56 -1.70 -0.65
C LEU A 183 -9.12 -0.36 -1.22
N ASN A 184 -9.33 -0.19 -2.52
CA ASN A 184 -9.16 1.11 -3.17
C ASN A 184 -10.32 2.05 -2.78
N THR A 185 -10.08 2.97 -1.87
CA THR A 185 -11.09 3.94 -1.41
C THR A 185 -11.19 5.19 -2.29
N ALA A 186 -10.33 5.37 -3.27
CA ALA A 186 -10.29 6.56 -4.13
C ALA A 186 -11.54 6.73 -5.01
N LEU A 187 -12.31 5.65 -5.21
CA LEU A 187 -13.59 5.66 -5.93
C LEU A 187 -14.82 5.77 -5.00
N SER A 188 -14.64 5.78 -3.69
CA SER A 188 -15.75 5.87 -2.74
C SER A 188 -16.45 7.22 -2.85
N GLY A 189 -17.79 7.20 -2.97
CA GLY A 189 -18.62 8.41 -3.07
C GLY A 189 -18.59 9.10 -4.44
N ILE A 190 -18.02 8.48 -5.48
CA ILE A 190 -18.10 8.98 -6.86
C ILE A 190 -19.46 8.58 -7.46
N GLU A 191 -20.27 9.56 -7.81
CA GLU A 191 -21.67 9.38 -8.26
C GLU A 191 -21.80 8.46 -9.48
N LEU A 192 -20.83 8.49 -10.40
CA LEU A 192 -20.81 7.70 -11.63
C LEU A 192 -20.23 6.28 -11.46
N VAL A 193 -19.90 5.90 -10.23
CA VAL A 193 -19.29 4.60 -9.93
C VAL A 193 -20.14 3.86 -8.90
N THR A 194 -20.45 2.61 -9.22
CA THR A 194 -21.18 1.71 -8.31
C THR A 194 -20.25 0.57 -7.90
N GLN A 195 -20.28 0.18 -6.65
CA GLN A 195 -19.65 -1.04 -6.18
C GLN A 195 -20.60 -2.21 -6.35
N VAL A 196 -20.14 -3.29 -6.99
CA VAL A 196 -20.92 -4.51 -7.21
C VAL A 196 -20.41 -5.63 -6.29
N PRO A 197 -21.30 -6.56 -5.86
CA PRO A 197 -20.91 -7.71 -5.05
C PRO A 197 -19.89 -8.60 -5.76
N ASP A 198 -19.05 -9.30 -5.00
CA ASP A 198 -18.05 -10.24 -5.50
C ASP A 198 -18.65 -11.34 -6.39
N THR A 199 -19.87 -11.77 -6.10
CA THR A 199 -20.61 -12.75 -6.92
C THR A 199 -20.84 -12.25 -8.36
N ASN A 200 -21.06 -10.94 -8.55
CA ASN A 200 -21.19 -10.36 -9.88
C ASN A 200 -19.83 -10.30 -10.59
N VAL A 201 -18.76 -9.95 -9.87
CA VAL A 201 -17.40 -9.98 -10.42
C VAL A 201 -17.05 -11.40 -10.87
N GLU A 202 -17.31 -12.40 -10.04
CA GLU A 202 -17.09 -13.80 -10.39
C GLU A 202 -17.91 -14.24 -11.61
N PHE A 203 -19.17 -13.81 -11.68
CA PHE A 203 -20.02 -14.12 -12.83
C PHE A 203 -19.39 -13.61 -14.14
N TYR A 204 -19.02 -12.31 -14.20
CA TYR A 204 -18.40 -11.75 -15.39
C TYR A 204 -17.01 -12.31 -15.66
N ASN A 205 -16.27 -12.66 -14.62
CA ASN A 205 -14.96 -13.31 -14.78
C ASN A 205 -15.07 -14.70 -15.43
N ARG A 206 -16.13 -15.47 -15.11
CA ARG A 206 -16.40 -16.79 -15.68
C ARG A 206 -17.01 -16.74 -17.10
N CYS A 207 -17.53 -15.60 -17.53
CA CYS A 207 -18.02 -15.45 -18.91
C CYS A 207 -16.91 -15.78 -19.90
N ALA A 208 -17.21 -16.58 -20.91
CA ALA A 208 -16.27 -16.82 -22.00
C ALA A 208 -15.87 -15.50 -22.65
N ALA A 209 -14.58 -15.33 -22.93
CA ALA A 209 -14.10 -14.14 -23.61
C ALA A 209 -14.59 -14.14 -25.06
N TYR A 210 -15.40 -13.14 -25.42
CA TYR A 210 -15.79 -12.93 -26.82
C TYR A 210 -14.62 -12.35 -27.61
N THR A 211 -13.90 -11.44 -26.98
CA THR A 211 -12.59 -10.92 -27.40
C THR A 211 -11.89 -10.34 -26.19
N SER A 212 -10.58 -10.29 -26.21
CA SER A 212 -9.78 -9.74 -25.11
C SER A 212 -8.56 -8.97 -25.65
N PHE A 213 -8.15 -7.95 -24.89
CA PHE A 213 -7.04 -7.08 -25.25
C PHE A 213 -6.15 -6.86 -24.04
N ARG A 214 -4.85 -6.99 -24.25
CA ARG A 214 -3.83 -6.55 -23.31
C ARG A 214 -3.45 -5.11 -23.64
N LEU A 215 -3.59 -4.19 -22.69
CA LEU A 215 -3.34 -2.76 -22.84
C LEU A 215 -2.12 -2.38 -22.00
N PRO A 216 -0.90 -2.40 -22.56
CA PRO A 216 0.32 -2.04 -21.81
C PRO A 216 0.26 -0.61 -21.27
N LEU A 217 0.62 -0.43 -20.01
CA LEU A 217 0.71 0.88 -19.38
C LEU A 217 2.05 1.54 -19.74
N LYS A 218 1.98 2.80 -20.16
CA LYS A 218 3.16 3.58 -20.54
C LYS A 218 3.59 4.44 -19.36
N VAL A 219 4.71 4.08 -18.75
CA VAL A 219 5.31 4.78 -17.62
C VAL A 219 6.83 4.84 -17.80
N PRO A 220 7.54 5.83 -17.22
CA PRO A 220 8.98 5.92 -17.27
C PRO A 220 9.64 4.87 -16.37
N ALA A 221 10.92 4.58 -16.59
CA ALA A 221 11.76 4.00 -15.55
C ALA A 221 11.98 5.03 -14.42
N TYR A 222 12.36 4.58 -13.24
CA TYR A 222 12.55 5.46 -12.08
C TYR A 222 13.60 6.55 -12.34
N GLU A 223 14.70 6.23 -12.98
CA GLU A 223 15.76 7.19 -13.34
C GLU A 223 15.29 8.22 -14.39
N GLU A 224 14.30 7.87 -15.19
CA GLU A 224 13.75 8.73 -16.24
C GLU A 224 12.65 9.67 -15.74
N ARG A 225 12.23 9.58 -14.47
CA ARG A 225 11.08 10.32 -13.94
C ARG A 225 11.22 11.85 -14.03
N HIS A 226 12.45 12.36 -14.13
CA HIS A 226 12.75 13.78 -14.32
C HIS A 226 12.93 14.20 -15.78
N LEU A 227 12.91 13.27 -16.73
CA LEU A 227 12.99 13.62 -18.14
C LEU A 227 11.71 14.34 -18.57
N ASP A 228 11.83 15.62 -18.86
CA ASP A 228 10.74 16.44 -19.36
C ASP A 228 10.91 16.71 -20.86
N ASP A 229 10.78 15.65 -21.67
CA ASP A 229 10.82 15.76 -23.14
C ASP A 229 9.44 15.99 -23.75
N GLY A 230 8.40 16.06 -22.92
CA GLY A 230 7.00 16.26 -23.34
C GLY A 230 6.43 15.15 -24.22
N LYS A 231 7.16 14.04 -24.41
CA LYS A 231 6.79 12.95 -25.30
C LYS A 231 6.48 11.64 -24.58
N HIS A 232 7.28 11.28 -23.57
CA HIS A 232 7.25 9.92 -23.02
C HIS A 232 6.20 9.67 -21.95
N PHE A 233 5.94 10.60 -21.02
CA PHE A 233 5.02 10.34 -19.92
C PHE A 233 4.14 11.49 -19.48
N THR A 234 4.37 12.70 -19.98
CA THR A 234 3.56 13.89 -19.66
C THR A 234 2.37 14.08 -20.59
N LYS A 235 2.27 13.30 -21.69
CA LYS A 235 1.13 13.29 -22.62
C LYS A 235 0.69 11.87 -22.89
N SER A 236 -0.61 11.61 -22.79
CA SER A 236 -1.22 10.35 -23.22
C SER A 236 -0.80 9.11 -22.44
N ASN A 237 -0.66 9.23 -21.10
CA ASN A 237 -0.29 8.11 -20.24
C ASN A 237 -0.83 8.24 -18.81
N VAL A 238 -0.39 7.35 -17.92
CA VAL A 238 -0.78 7.31 -16.50
C VAL A 238 -0.35 8.57 -15.76
N ASN A 239 0.76 9.19 -16.14
CA ASN A 239 1.38 10.33 -15.44
C ASN A 239 1.07 11.69 -16.06
N VAL A 240 0.00 11.83 -16.83
CA VAL A 240 -0.37 13.12 -17.46
C VAL A 240 -0.58 14.24 -16.43
N CYS A 241 -0.82 13.91 -15.17
CA CYS A 241 -0.92 14.86 -14.06
C CYS A 241 0.35 15.70 -13.86
N TYR A 242 1.53 15.22 -14.28
CA TYR A 242 2.80 15.96 -14.27
C TYR A 242 3.02 16.82 -15.53
N ALA A 243 2.13 16.75 -16.50
CA ALA A 243 2.19 17.65 -17.67
C ALA A 243 1.83 19.08 -17.25
N ALA A 244 2.20 20.04 -18.09
CA ALA A 244 1.85 21.46 -17.87
C ALA A 244 0.36 21.63 -17.54
N PRO A 245 0.01 22.51 -16.60
CA PRO A 245 -1.38 22.79 -16.23
C PRO A 245 -2.23 23.15 -17.46
N ARG A 246 -3.48 22.66 -17.51
CA ARG A 246 -4.44 23.03 -18.59
C ARG A 246 -4.75 24.53 -18.56
N ASN A 247 -4.82 25.09 -17.36
CA ASN A 247 -4.97 26.53 -17.11
C ASN A 247 -3.77 27.03 -16.30
N ARG A 248 -3.19 28.17 -16.65
CA ARG A 248 -1.96 28.75 -16.07
C ARG A 248 -1.94 28.89 -14.54
N ARG A 249 -3.01 28.54 -13.81
CA ARG A 249 -3.18 28.79 -12.38
C ARG A 249 -3.50 27.57 -11.53
N LYS A 250 -3.68 26.39 -12.11
CA LYS A 250 -4.07 25.19 -11.34
C LYS A 250 -3.35 23.95 -11.88
N SER A 251 -2.66 23.24 -11.02
CA SER A 251 -2.09 21.92 -11.29
C SER A 251 -3.17 20.93 -11.73
N ARG A 252 -2.76 19.88 -12.40
CA ARG A 252 -3.64 18.75 -12.71
C ARG A 252 -3.85 17.91 -11.45
N ASP A 253 -5.03 17.32 -11.32
CA ASP A 253 -5.31 16.35 -10.26
C ASP A 253 -4.37 15.14 -10.41
N TRP A 254 -3.83 14.63 -9.30
CA TRP A 254 -2.94 13.48 -9.33
C TRP A 254 -3.59 12.25 -9.97
N TYR A 255 -4.90 12.07 -9.81
CA TYR A 255 -5.65 10.99 -10.45
C TYR A 255 -5.93 11.21 -11.94
N GLU A 256 -5.57 12.35 -12.51
CA GLU A 256 -5.74 12.53 -13.95
C GLU A 256 -4.85 11.56 -14.72
N THR A 257 -5.47 10.79 -15.61
CA THR A 257 -4.79 9.84 -16.51
C THR A 257 -5.28 10.02 -17.93
N GLN A 258 -4.47 9.63 -18.89
CA GLN A 258 -4.82 9.62 -20.30
C GLN A 258 -4.32 8.31 -20.93
N LEU A 259 -5.12 7.24 -20.77
CA LEU A 259 -4.75 5.93 -21.24
C LEU A 259 -4.80 5.87 -22.76
N THR A 260 -3.63 5.80 -23.40
CA THR A 260 -3.52 5.75 -24.86
C THR A 260 -3.10 4.36 -25.30
N VAL A 261 -3.99 3.69 -26.01
CA VAL A 261 -3.79 2.34 -26.56
C VAL A 261 -3.08 2.43 -27.93
N SER A 262 -2.18 1.52 -28.21
CA SER A 262 -1.45 1.50 -29.48
C SER A 262 -2.36 1.18 -30.67
N LYS A 263 -1.98 1.66 -31.87
CA LYS A 263 -2.74 1.40 -33.11
C LYS A 263 -2.82 -0.10 -33.48
N ASP A 264 -1.82 -0.86 -33.08
CA ASP A 264 -1.79 -2.31 -33.34
C ASP A 264 -2.90 -3.04 -32.57
N ILE A 265 -3.26 -2.54 -31.40
CA ILE A 265 -4.36 -3.08 -30.59
C ILE A 265 -5.72 -2.51 -31.07
N THR A 266 -5.80 -1.18 -31.29
CA THR A 266 -7.09 -0.56 -31.63
C THR A 266 -7.63 -0.97 -33.01
N ARG A 267 -6.79 -1.59 -33.85
CA ARG A 267 -7.17 -2.13 -35.16
C ARG A 267 -7.62 -3.59 -35.13
N LEU A 268 -7.43 -4.25 -34.00
CA LEU A 268 -7.86 -5.64 -33.85
C LEU A 268 -9.38 -5.72 -33.92
N GLU A 269 -9.86 -6.81 -34.50
CA GLU A 269 -11.30 -7.08 -34.59
C GLU A 269 -11.92 -7.15 -33.19
N GLY A 270 -13.08 -6.51 -33.01
CA GLY A 270 -13.82 -6.49 -31.77
C GLY A 270 -13.34 -5.42 -30.77
N TYR A 271 -12.29 -4.62 -31.06
CA TYR A 271 -11.91 -3.50 -30.19
C TYR A 271 -13.04 -2.46 -30.10
N PRO A 272 -13.29 -1.81 -28.92
CA PRO A 272 -14.40 -0.87 -28.78
C PRO A 272 -14.44 0.24 -29.81
N GLN A 273 -15.63 0.49 -30.39
CA GLN A 273 -15.83 1.52 -31.40
C GLN A 273 -15.76 2.93 -30.78
N LYS A 274 -15.32 3.88 -31.61
CA LYS A 274 -15.19 5.29 -31.20
C LYS A 274 -16.52 5.86 -30.74
N ASN A 275 -16.52 6.48 -29.55
CA ASN A 275 -17.67 7.15 -28.94
C ASN A 275 -18.89 6.25 -28.66
N VAL A 276 -18.74 4.93 -28.76
CA VAL A 276 -19.77 3.99 -28.34
C VAL A 276 -19.52 3.65 -26.86
N PRO A 277 -20.43 4.01 -25.95
CA PRO A 277 -20.26 3.69 -24.53
C PRO A 277 -20.49 2.20 -24.28
N PHE A 278 -19.84 1.70 -23.24
CA PHE A 278 -20.01 0.34 -22.71
C PHE A 278 -19.79 0.35 -21.19
N PHE A 279 -20.32 -0.65 -20.51
CA PHE A 279 -20.08 -0.82 -19.08
C PHE A 279 -18.76 -1.54 -18.83
N ILE A 280 -18.06 -1.08 -17.79
CA ILE A 280 -16.91 -1.78 -17.21
C ILE A 280 -17.36 -2.37 -15.89
N VAL A 281 -17.02 -3.65 -15.67
CA VAL A 281 -16.89 -4.26 -14.36
C VAL A 281 -15.41 -4.49 -14.09
N THR A 282 -14.89 -3.98 -12.98
CA THR A 282 -13.49 -4.18 -12.61
C THR A 282 -13.30 -5.45 -11.81
N ASP A 283 -12.08 -5.97 -11.79
CA ASP A 283 -11.72 -7.16 -11.03
C ASP A 283 -11.75 -6.99 -9.50
N ASP A 284 -11.90 -5.76 -9.02
CA ASP A 284 -12.07 -5.36 -7.63
C ASP A 284 -13.47 -4.79 -7.32
N GLY A 285 -14.44 -5.03 -8.21
CA GLY A 285 -15.87 -4.82 -7.94
C GLY A 285 -16.40 -3.41 -8.21
N TYR A 286 -15.76 -2.60 -9.04
CA TYR A 286 -16.31 -1.32 -9.47
C TYR A 286 -17.02 -1.44 -10.82
N TRP A 287 -18.11 -0.68 -10.95
CA TRP A 287 -18.95 -0.61 -12.15
C TRP A 287 -19.12 0.83 -12.58
N PHE A 288 -18.79 1.13 -13.85
CA PHE A 288 -18.95 2.46 -14.45
C PHE A 288 -19.02 2.36 -15.98
N LYS A 289 -19.44 3.44 -16.62
CA LYS A 289 -19.42 3.52 -18.10
C LYS A 289 -18.06 4.00 -18.62
N ALA A 290 -17.60 3.39 -19.71
CA ALA A 290 -16.39 3.77 -20.41
C ALA A 290 -16.65 3.92 -21.91
N HIS A 291 -15.70 4.54 -22.60
CA HIS A 291 -15.69 4.67 -24.06
C HIS A 291 -14.26 4.79 -24.58
N THR A 292 -14.13 4.64 -25.88
CA THR A 292 -12.91 5.01 -26.59
C THR A 292 -13.13 6.27 -27.40
N THR A 293 -12.13 7.17 -27.41
CA THR A 293 -12.18 8.46 -28.08
C THR A 293 -10.91 8.73 -28.89
N SER A 294 -10.77 9.92 -29.44
CA SER A 294 -9.67 10.37 -30.29
C SER A 294 -9.57 9.64 -31.65
N ASP A 295 -8.65 10.07 -32.47
CA ASP A 295 -8.43 9.43 -33.78
C ASP A 295 -7.86 8.03 -33.64
N GLY A 296 -8.47 7.06 -34.30
CA GLY A 296 -8.08 5.65 -34.21
C GLY A 296 -8.48 4.99 -32.90
N ASN A 297 -9.50 5.49 -32.18
CA ASN A 297 -10.07 4.91 -30.95
C ASN A 297 -9.04 4.70 -29.84
N LYS A 298 -7.95 5.47 -29.84
CA LYS A 298 -6.77 5.20 -29.01
C LYS A 298 -6.88 5.65 -27.56
N GLN A 299 -7.78 6.60 -27.23
CA GLN A 299 -7.94 7.06 -25.87
C GLN A 299 -9.06 6.27 -25.19
N PHE A 300 -8.71 5.54 -24.13
CA PHE A 300 -9.62 4.77 -23.30
C PHE A 300 -9.89 5.55 -22.00
N SER A 301 -11.15 5.86 -21.72
CA SER A 301 -11.54 6.68 -20.58
C SER A 301 -12.93 6.32 -20.05
N ALA A 302 -13.23 6.70 -18.81
CA ALA A 302 -14.58 6.66 -18.26
C ALA A 302 -15.44 7.77 -18.89
N VAL A 303 -16.75 7.56 -18.92
CA VAL A 303 -17.72 8.54 -19.39
C VAL A 303 -18.09 9.48 -18.23
N GLY A 304 -18.09 10.78 -18.49
CA GLY A 304 -18.57 11.81 -17.56
C GLY A 304 -17.54 12.32 -16.57
N ASP A 305 -16.58 11.51 -16.12
CA ASP A 305 -15.48 11.95 -15.24
C ASP A 305 -14.14 11.33 -15.67
N GLU A 306 -13.21 12.16 -16.13
CA GLU A 306 -11.89 11.73 -16.60
C GLU A 306 -11.01 11.17 -15.47
N LEU A 307 -11.36 11.41 -14.19
CA LEU A 307 -10.57 10.96 -13.02
C LEU A 307 -10.88 9.51 -12.62
N ILE A 308 -12.02 8.95 -13.03
CA ILE A 308 -12.44 7.60 -12.59
C ILE A 308 -11.38 6.55 -12.91
N MET A 309 -10.86 6.54 -14.14
CA MET A 309 -9.83 5.56 -14.55
C MET A 309 -8.55 5.71 -13.73
N GLY A 310 -8.14 6.93 -13.45
CA GLY A 310 -6.97 7.19 -12.62
C GLY A 310 -7.20 6.87 -11.15
N ARG A 311 -8.36 7.17 -10.60
CA ARG A 311 -8.74 6.78 -9.23
C ARG A 311 -8.78 5.28 -9.08
N TRP A 312 -9.26 4.58 -10.09
CA TRP A 312 -9.22 3.12 -10.09
C TRP A 312 -7.77 2.60 -10.16
N LEU A 313 -6.98 3.01 -11.14
CA LEU A 313 -5.64 2.50 -11.38
C LEU A 313 -4.63 2.92 -10.30
N LYS A 314 -4.48 4.25 -10.11
CA LYS A 314 -3.52 4.80 -9.14
C LYS A 314 -3.96 4.58 -7.70
N GLY A 315 -5.27 4.60 -7.45
CA GLY A 315 -5.82 4.29 -6.13
C GLY A 315 -5.49 2.88 -5.67
N ARG A 316 -5.44 1.89 -6.59
CA ARG A 316 -4.99 0.53 -6.28
C ARG A 316 -3.51 0.47 -5.93
N LEU A 317 -2.66 1.19 -6.66
CA LEU A 317 -1.23 1.26 -6.37
C LEU A 317 -0.97 1.97 -5.03
N ALA A 318 -1.75 3.01 -4.73
CA ALA A 318 -1.68 3.71 -3.45
C ALA A 318 -2.20 2.83 -2.30
N ALA A 319 -3.31 2.12 -2.50
CA ALA A 319 -3.83 1.18 -1.51
C ALA A 319 -2.84 0.05 -1.22
N ALA A 320 -2.09 -0.41 -2.23
CA ALA A 320 -0.99 -1.36 -2.06
C ALA A 320 0.27 -0.77 -1.39
N GLY A 321 0.30 0.54 -1.09
CA GLY A 321 1.44 1.19 -0.45
C GLY A 321 2.66 1.41 -1.34
N LEU A 322 2.47 1.33 -2.66
CA LEU A 322 3.56 1.44 -3.64
C LEU A 322 3.86 2.88 -4.04
N VAL A 323 2.87 3.77 -3.90
CA VAL A 323 2.97 5.19 -4.19
C VAL A 323 2.04 5.97 -3.26
N ASP A 324 2.42 7.17 -2.89
CA ASP A 324 1.57 8.08 -2.13
C ASP A 324 0.95 9.14 -3.06
N PRO A 325 -0.39 9.36 -2.97
CA PRO A 325 -1.04 10.45 -3.69
C PRO A 325 -0.46 11.81 -3.30
N VAL A 326 -0.23 12.67 -4.28
CA VAL A 326 0.25 14.03 -4.02
C VAL A 326 -0.88 15.05 -4.24
N ASN A 327 -0.95 16.05 -3.37
CA ASN A 327 -1.98 17.10 -3.45
C ASN A 327 -1.75 18.04 -4.63
N ASP A 328 -0.50 18.39 -4.89
CA ASP A 328 -0.09 19.22 -6.01
C ASP A 328 1.15 18.64 -6.69
N THR A 329 0.99 18.21 -7.94
CA THR A 329 2.09 17.63 -8.72
C THR A 329 3.16 18.65 -9.12
N GLN A 330 2.89 19.95 -8.98
CA GLN A 330 3.90 20.99 -9.22
C GLN A 330 4.85 21.16 -8.03
N ASP A 331 4.37 20.85 -6.82
CA ASP A 331 5.17 20.90 -5.60
C ASP A 331 5.96 19.58 -5.35
N ASP A 332 5.62 18.50 -6.07
CA ASP A 332 6.35 17.21 -6.01
C ASP A 332 7.63 17.28 -6.86
N ALA A 333 8.61 18.03 -6.36
CA ALA A 333 9.89 18.25 -7.06
C ALA A 333 10.64 16.95 -7.35
N ASP A 334 10.56 15.98 -6.44
CA ASP A 334 11.22 14.67 -6.58
C ASP A 334 10.39 13.67 -7.37
N ARG A 335 9.18 14.05 -7.80
CA ARG A 335 8.21 13.21 -8.52
C ARG A 335 7.93 11.88 -7.83
N THR A 336 7.79 11.92 -6.52
CA THR A 336 7.55 10.74 -5.66
C THR A 336 6.19 10.09 -5.91
N GLY A 337 5.20 10.87 -6.34
CA GLY A 337 3.87 10.38 -6.73
C GLY A 337 3.79 9.89 -8.19
N MET A 338 4.89 9.87 -8.95
CA MET A 338 4.90 9.40 -10.34
C MET A 338 4.91 7.87 -10.40
N ILE A 339 4.02 7.30 -11.19
CA ILE A 339 4.01 5.85 -11.43
C ILE A 339 5.16 5.50 -12.36
N THR A 340 6.02 4.56 -11.96
CA THR A 340 7.19 4.09 -12.73
C THR A 340 7.08 2.61 -13.09
N GLN A 341 7.99 2.13 -13.95
CA GLN A 341 8.05 0.71 -14.32
C GLN A 341 8.31 -0.18 -13.12
N GLU A 342 9.15 0.29 -12.17
CA GLU A 342 9.48 -0.44 -10.94
C GLU A 342 8.25 -0.61 -10.06
N ILE A 343 7.42 0.43 -9.92
CA ILE A 343 6.14 0.36 -9.19
C ILE A 343 5.20 -0.69 -9.82
N LEU A 344 5.07 -0.70 -11.14
CA LEU A 344 4.22 -1.68 -11.83
C LEU A 344 4.75 -3.10 -11.71
N LYS A 345 6.08 -3.30 -11.76
CA LYS A 345 6.73 -4.60 -11.55
C LYS A 345 6.55 -5.07 -10.10
N GLU A 346 6.71 -4.18 -9.13
CA GLU A 346 6.49 -4.50 -7.71
C GLU A 346 5.02 -4.83 -7.42
N TYR A 347 4.08 -4.16 -8.12
CA TYR A 347 2.65 -4.50 -8.07
C TYR A 347 2.35 -5.85 -8.74
N GLY A 348 3.23 -6.29 -9.64
CA GLY A 348 3.10 -7.54 -10.39
C GLY A 348 2.22 -7.43 -11.65
N CYS A 349 1.87 -6.21 -12.08
CA CYS A 349 1.05 -6.03 -13.28
C CYS A 349 1.42 -4.77 -14.05
N GLU A 350 1.84 -4.92 -15.29
CA GLU A 350 2.27 -3.82 -16.16
C GLU A 350 1.24 -3.46 -17.26
N SER A 351 0.09 -4.13 -17.27
CA SER A 351 -0.92 -3.99 -18.33
C SER A 351 -2.32 -4.06 -17.76
N LEU A 352 -3.27 -3.42 -18.41
CA LEU A 352 -4.69 -3.67 -18.19
C LEU A 352 -5.14 -4.78 -19.13
N TYR A 353 -6.08 -5.60 -18.66
CA TYR A 353 -6.72 -6.65 -19.45
C TYR A 353 -8.19 -6.32 -19.62
N LEU A 354 -8.59 -6.07 -20.86
CA LEU A 354 -9.95 -5.71 -21.24
C LEU A 354 -10.61 -6.88 -21.98
N LYS A 355 -11.65 -7.46 -21.39
CA LYS A 355 -12.36 -8.63 -21.89
C LYS A 355 -13.82 -8.30 -22.19
N LYS A 356 -14.30 -8.55 -23.41
CA LYS A 356 -15.73 -8.49 -23.77
C LYS A 356 -16.42 -9.75 -23.24
N THR A 357 -17.43 -9.58 -22.35
CA THR A 357 -18.08 -10.71 -21.67
C THR A 357 -19.20 -11.36 -22.50
N GLY A 358 -19.65 -10.72 -23.59
CA GLY A 358 -20.84 -11.13 -24.33
C GLY A 358 -22.16 -10.84 -23.62
N GLN A 359 -22.13 -10.20 -22.47
CA GLN A 359 -23.31 -9.76 -21.72
C GLN A 359 -23.63 -8.29 -22.04
N THR A 360 -24.88 -7.92 -21.82
CA THR A 360 -25.36 -6.53 -21.94
C THR A 360 -26.06 -6.10 -20.66
N ALA A 361 -26.06 -4.79 -20.39
CA ALA A 361 -26.84 -4.18 -19.31
C ALA A 361 -27.50 -2.90 -19.85
N LEU A 362 -28.66 -2.55 -19.28
CA LEU A 362 -29.38 -1.34 -19.66
C LEU A 362 -28.74 -0.11 -18.99
N ASP A 363 -28.57 0.95 -19.74
CA ASP A 363 -28.19 2.26 -19.19
C ASP A 363 -29.41 2.98 -18.59
N GLU A 364 -29.22 4.21 -18.09
CA GLU A 364 -30.25 5.06 -17.50
C GLU A 364 -31.40 5.45 -18.48
N ASN A 365 -31.18 5.28 -19.77
CA ASN A 365 -32.15 5.55 -20.84
C ASN A 365 -32.80 4.26 -21.36
N GLY A 366 -32.47 3.10 -20.76
CA GLY A 366 -32.96 1.80 -21.21
C GLY A 366 -32.25 1.26 -22.46
N VAL A 367 -31.10 1.82 -22.83
CA VAL A 367 -30.31 1.36 -24.00
C VAL A 367 -29.40 0.21 -23.57
N PRO A 368 -29.41 -0.95 -24.23
CA PRO A 368 -28.51 -2.05 -23.92
C PRO A 368 -27.09 -1.72 -24.38
N LEU A 369 -26.17 -1.74 -23.41
CA LEU A 369 -24.75 -1.56 -23.65
C LEU A 369 -23.98 -2.85 -23.36
N ASP A 370 -22.92 -3.12 -24.11
CA ASP A 370 -22.02 -4.24 -23.86
C ASP A 370 -21.37 -4.11 -22.46
N VAL A 371 -21.19 -5.24 -21.77
CA VAL A 371 -20.43 -5.32 -20.52
C VAL A 371 -19.05 -5.90 -20.80
N TRP A 372 -18.04 -5.15 -20.35
CA TRP A 372 -16.64 -5.54 -20.44
C TRP A 372 -16.05 -5.69 -19.05
N MET A 373 -15.18 -6.69 -18.87
CA MET A 373 -14.39 -6.83 -17.66
C MET A 373 -13.02 -6.18 -17.85
N LEU A 374 -12.63 -5.36 -16.87
CA LEU A 374 -11.33 -4.71 -16.84
C LEU A 374 -10.55 -5.20 -15.63
N SER A 375 -9.38 -5.79 -15.86
CA SER A 375 -8.53 -6.34 -14.81
C SER A 375 -7.18 -5.64 -14.74
N PHE A 376 -6.71 -5.44 -13.51
CA PHE A 376 -5.38 -4.96 -13.19
C PHE A 376 -4.87 -5.72 -11.98
N LYS A 377 -4.54 -6.99 -12.15
CA LYS A 377 -3.97 -7.86 -11.10
C LYS A 377 -2.80 -8.66 -11.64
N PRO A 378 -1.88 -9.03 -10.72
CA PRO A 378 -0.89 -10.06 -11.01
C PRO A 378 -1.61 -11.35 -11.44
N ASP A 379 -1.03 -12.06 -12.40
CA ASP A 379 -1.50 -13.38 -12.87
C ASP A 379 -2.86 -13.40 -13.58
N ALA A 380 -3.23 -12.32 -14.25
CA ALA A 380 -4.38 -12.31 -15.16
C ALA A 380 -4.07 -12.95 -16.54
N GLU A 381 -3.08 -13.85 -16.62
CA GLU A 381 -2.77 -14.65 -17.82
C GLU A 381 -3.63 -15.90 -17.92
#